data_63d4198832a341cb2626d9fd7b4a5540
#
_entry.id   63d4198832a341cb2626d9fd7b4a5540
#
_cell.length_a   1.000
_cell.length_b   1.000
_cell.length_c   1.000
_cell.angle_alpha   90.00
_cell.angle_beta   90.00
_cell.angle_gamma   90.00
#
_symmetry.space_group_name_H-M   'P 1'
#
loop_
_entity.id
_entity.type
_entity.pdbx_description
1 polymer ?
#
loop_
_entity_poly.entity_id
_entity_poly.type
_entity_poly.pdbx_seq_one_letter_code
_entity_poly.pdbx_strand_id
1 'polypeptide(L)'
;MKFIILILSICSVLVGQGTRYIDEVFEEVIKTEDVIYGNAPDLPFWFWVESNTVDIDLDMDIYEPADDTALVRPVIIFLHTGAFFSGHNELDDVVDLAISAAKRGYSAISMNYRLGLNVLSTYSAERAVFRAVQDGSAVIRYLREYSELYN
;
A
#
# COMPACT_ATOMS: atom_id res chain seq x y z
N MET A 1 31.03 51.62 -34.03
CA MET A 1 30.02 50.59 -33.82
C MET A 1 30.50 49.76 -32.60
N LYS A 2 29.88 49.98 -31.43
CA LYS A 2 30.24 49.23 -30.20
C LYS A 2 29.24 48.07 -30.08
N PHE A 3 29.76 46.84 -30.18
CA PHE A 3 28.97 45.63 -29.88
C PHE A 3 28.88 45.46 -28.37
N ILE A 4 27.65 45.51 -27.82
CA ILE A 4 27.37 45.12 -26.44
C ILE A 4 27.09 43.63 -26.46
N ILE A 5 28.00 42.80 -25.90
CA ILE A 5 27.77 41.37 -25.67
C ILE A 5 26.99 41.26 -24.38
N LEU A 6 25.70 40.90 -24.46
CA LEU A 6 24.85 40.59 -23.33
C LEU A 6 25.14 39.13 -22.90
N ILE A 7 25.92 38.96 -21.87
CA ILE A 7 26.13 37.63 -21.26
C ILE A 7 24.92 37.34 -20.38
N LEU A 8 23.96 36.52 -20.90
CA LEU A 8 22.93 35.91 -20.06
C LEU A 8 23.58 34.85 -19.17
N SER A 9 23.80 35.18 -17.90
CA SER A 9 24.16 34.19 -16.87
C SER A 9 22.91 33.35 -16.58
N ILE A 10 22.85 32.16 -17.14
CA ILE A 10 21.88 31.13 -16.71
C ILE A 10 22.35 30.60 -15.36
N CYS A 11 21.80 31.18 -14.31
CA CYS A 11 21.93 30.62 -12.95
C CYS A 11 21.05 29.35 -12.91
N SER A 12 21.62 28.20 -13.25
CA SER A 12 20.98 26.92 -12.99
C SER A 12 20.95 26.74 -11.47
N VAL A 13 19.79 26.96 -10.89
CA VAL A 13 19.51 26.53 -9.52
C VAL A 13 19.61 24.99 -9.53
N LEU A 14 20.72 24.46 -9.04
CA LEU A 14 20.82 23.06 -8.67
C LEU A 14 19.89 22.87 -7.46
N VAL A 15 18.62 22.66 -7.70
CA VAL A 15 17.74 22.04 -6.72
C VAL A 15 18.31 20.64 -6.53
N GLY A 16 18.83 20.38 -5.34
CA GLY A 16 19.31 19.05 -5.01
C GLY A 16 18.16 18.08 -5.22
N GLN A 17 18.24 17.25 -6.25
CA GLN A 17 17.26 16.18 -6.44
C GLN A 17 17.43 15.21 -5.29
N GLY A 18 16.37 14.99 -4.52
CA GLY A 18 16.35 13.99 -3.47
C GLY A 18 16.67 12.59 -4.04
N THR A 19 17.11 11.71 -3.17
CA THR A 19 17.43 10.33 -3.56
C THR A 19 16.16 9.49 -3.56
N ARG A 20 15.74 9.00 -4.73
CA ARG A 20 14.62 8.08 -4.86
C ARG A 20 14.71 6.93 -3.87
N TYR A 21 13.61 6.52 -3.30
CA TYR A 21 13.42 5.51 -2.25
C TYR A 21 13.90 5.93 -0.84
N ILE A 22 14.51 7.10 -0.72
CA ILE A 22 14.92 7.67 0.57
C ILE A 22 14.15 8.97 0.84
N ASP A 23 14.20 9.90 -0.09
CA ASP A 23 13.56 11.20 0.01
C ASP A 23 12.21 11.20 -0.75
N GLU A 24 11.29 12.06 -0.36
CA GLU A 24 10.07 12.31 -1.14
C GLU A 24 10.45 13.15 -2.36
N VAL A 25 10.45 12.52 -3.52
CA VAL A 25 10.83 13.12 -4.82
C VAL A 25 9.64 13.34 -5.75
N PHE A 26 8.46 12.81 -5.39
CA PHE A 26 7.20 13.01 -6.09
C PHE A 26 6.25 13.84 -5.22
N GLU A 27 5.59 14.82 -5.82
CA GLU A 27 4.67 15.72 -5.11
C GLU A 27 3.28 15.08 -4.98
N GLU A 28 2.83 14.38 -6.02
CA GLU A 28 1.48 13.83 -6.11
C GLU A 28 1.50 12.29 -6.17
N VAL A 29 0.41 11.71 -5.69
CA VAL A 29 0.18 10.26 -5.62
C VAL A 29 -1.15 9.94 -6.28
N ILE A 30 -1.15 8.91 -7.11
CA ILE A 30 -2.36 8.31 -7.67
C ILE A 30 -2.81 7.19 -6.73
N LYS A 31 -4.08 7.21 -6.33
CA LYS A 31 -4.71 6.14 -5.56
C LYS A 31 -5.65 5.35 -6.46
N THR A 32 -5.48 4.03 -6.50
CA THR A 32 -6.46 3.09 -7.05
C THR A 32 -7.13 2.37 -5.90
N GLU A 33 -8.43 2.58 -5.74
CA GLU A 33 -9.21 2.10 -4.59
C GLU A 33 -9.87 0.76 -4.88
N ASP A 34 -10.19 0.01 -3.81
CA ASP A 34 -11.06 -1.17 -3.81
C ASP A 34 -10.63 -2.28 -4.80
N VAL A 35 -9.32 -2.49 -4.95
CA VAL A 35 -8.79 -3.55 -5.80
C VAL A 35 -8.98 -4.90 -5.12
N ILE A 36 -9.88 -5.73 -5.64
CA ILE A 36 -10.14 -7.07 -5.10
C ILE A 36 -8.96 -7.99 -5.43
N TYR A 37 -8.22 -8.43 -4.41
CA TYR A 37 -7.07 -9.33 -4.56
C TYR A 37 -7.39 -10.80 -4.24
N GLY A 38 -8.56 -11.07 -3.70
CA GLY A 38 -8.99 -12.41 -3.35
C GLY A 38 -10.38 -12.47 -2.78
N ASN A 39 -10.85 -13.70 -2.55
CA ASN A 39 -12.09 -14.00 -1.86
C ASN A 39 -11.82 -15.16 -0.90
N ALA A 40 -12.30 -15.08 0.34
CA ALA A 40 -12.05 -16.10 1.34
C ALA A 40 -13.10 -16.12 2.44
N PRO A 41 -13.31 -17.28 3.11
CA PRO A 41 -14.19 -17.36 4.25
C PRO A 41 -13.66 -16.55 5.44
N ASP A 42 -14.49 -15.65 5.95
CA ASP A 42 -14.21 -14.83 7.13
C ASP A 42 -15.23 -15.05 8.25
N LEU A 43 -14.89 -14.61 9.44
CA LEU A 43 -15.70 -14.72 10.65
C LEU A 43 -16.62 -13.50 10.78
N PRO A 44 -17.96 -13.67 10.86
CA PRO A 44 -18.85 -12.55 11.14
C PRO A 44 -18.48 -11.85 12.45
N PHE A 45 -18.38 -10.54 12.43
CA PHE A 45 -17.93 -9.69 13.53
C PHE A 45 -18.54 -10.02 14.90
N TRP A 46 -19.83 -10.38 14.96
CA TRP A 46 -20.55 -10.61 16.20
C TRP A 46 -20.38 -12.01 16.80
N PHE A 47 -19.86 -12.97 16.01
CA PHE A 47 -19.84 -14.38 16.40
C PHE A 47 -18.56 -15.08 15.99
N TRP A 48 -17.42 -14.52 16.08
CA TRP A 48 -16.14 -15.12 15.68
C TRP A 48 -16.00 -16.62 16.00
N VAL A 49 -16.96 -17.38 15.48
CA VAL A 49 -17.08 -18.82 15.62
C VAL A 49 -16.63 -19.46 14.31
N GLU A 50 -15.59 -20.25 14.34
CA GLU A 50 -14.94 -20.88 13.17
C GLU A 50 -15.90 -21.71 12.29
N SER A 51 -17.01 -22.16 12.83
CA SER A 51 -18.02 -22.93 12.08
C SER A 51 -19.03 -22.08 11.33
N ASN A 52 -18.96 -20.76 11.44
CA ASN A 52 -19.95 -19.83 10.88
C ASN A 52 -19.31 -18.78 10.00
N THR A 53 -18.49 -19.21 9.06
CA THR A 53 -17.81 -18.32 8.10
C THR A 53 -18.71 -17.91 6.96
N VAL A 54 -18.46 -16.72 6.42
CA VAL A 54 -19.08 -16.18 5.21
C VAL A 54 -17.97 -15.74 4.27
N ASP A 55 -18.08 -16.07 2.99
CA ASP A 55 -17.12 -15.63 2.00
C ASP A 55 -17.21 -14.12 1.82
N ILE A 56 -16.07 -13.46 1.89
CA ILE A 56 -15.93 -12.02 1.66
C ILE A 56 -14.91 -11.76 0.57
N ASP A 57 -15.10 -10.67 -0.15
CA ASP A 57 -14.06 -10.12 -1.01
C ASP A 57 -13.00 -9.44 -0.13
N LEU A 58 -11.75 -9.65 -0.50
CA LEU A 58 -10.59 -9.06 0.15
C LEU A 58 -10.02 -8.01 -0.79
N ASP A 59 -9.98 -6.78 -0.33
CA ASP A 59 -9.60 -5.60 -1.11
C ASP A 59 -8.34 -4.93 -0.58
N MET A 60 -7.78 -4.10 -1.43
CA MET A 60 -6.62 -3.28 -1.13
C MET A 60 -6.68 -1.98 -1.92
N ASP A 61 -6.00 -0.94 -1.41
CA ASP A 61 -5.73 0.30 -2.12
C ASP A 61 -4.27 0.33 -2.58
N ILE A 62 -4.06 0.84 -3.79
CA ILE A 62 -2.74 0.96 -4.40
C ILE A 62 -2.40 2.44 -4.56
N TYR A 63 -1.25 2.83 -4.04
CA TYR A 63 -0.72 4.20 -4.10
C TYR A 63 0.55 4.21 -4.93
N GLU A 64 0.57 5.01 -5.99
CA GLU A 64 1.69 5.12 -6.91
C GLU A 64 2.08 6.59 -7.12
N PRO A 65 3.38 6.88 -7.35
CA PRO A 65 3.79 8.24 -7.66
C PRO A 65 3.19 8.69 -8.98
N ALA A 66 2.61 9.91 -9.01
CA ALA A 66 2.15 10.51 -10.25
C ALA A 66 3.35 10.88 -11.15
N ASP A 67 3.14 10.80 -12.47
CA ASP A 67 4.13 11.16 -13.49
C ASP A 67 5.48 10.42 -13.40
N ASP A 68 5.51 9.27 -12.72
CA ASP A 68 6.71 8.44 -12.66
C ASP A 68 6.88 7.62 -13.94
N THR A 69 8.04 7.71 -14.55
CA THR A 69 8.38 7.00 -15.78
C THR A 69 9.14 5.69 -15.57
N ALA A 70 9.31 5.26 -14.32
CA ALA A 70 9.97 3.99 -14.03
C ALA A 70 9.10 2.82 -14.50
N LEU A 71 9.73 1.86 -15.20
CA LEU A 71 9.06 0.67 -15.70
C LEU A 71 8.86 -0.41 -14.62
N VAL A 72 9.61 -0.33 -13.53
CA VAL A 72 9.56 -1.28 -12.42
C VAL A 72 9.75 -0.53 -11.12
N ARG A 73 8.91 -0.82 -10.13
CA ARG A 73 8.98 -0.25 -8.78
C ARG A 73 9.05 -1.33 -7.73
N PRO A 74 9.81 -1.14 -6.66
CA PRO A 74 9.69 -1.99 -5.49
C PRO A 74 8.33 -1.75 -4.82
N VAL A 75 7.72 -2.83 -4.32
CA VAL A 75 6.42 -2.79 -3.66
C VAL A 75 6.60 -2.83 -2.14
N ILE A 76 5.82 -2.00 -1.45
CA ILE A 76 5.66 -2.09 0.02
C ILE A 76 4.19 -2.38 0.32
N ILE A 77 3.93 -3.43 1.11
CA ILE A 77 2.58 -3.80 1.54
C ILE A 77 2.44 -3.44 3.02
N PHE A 78 1.47 -2.58 3.31
CA PHE A 78 1.09 -2.17 4.66
C PHE A 78 -0.15 -2.93 5.11
N LEU A 79 -0.09 -3.46 6.31
CA LEU A 79 -1.22 -4.04 7.02
C LEU A 79 -1.61 -3.07 8.14
N HIS A 80 -2.88 -2.73 8.21
CA HIS A 80 -3.39 -1.77 9.20
C HIS A 80 -3.21 -2.28 10.63
N THR A 81 -3.17 -1.36 11.57
CA THR A 81 -3.15 -1.63 13.01
C THR A 81 -4.49 -2.16 13.51
N GLY A 82 -4.59 -2.54 14.79
CA GLY A 82 -5.84 -3.00 15.41
C GLY A 82 -5.78 -4.42 15.98
N ALA A 83 -4.57 -5.00 16.08
CA ALA A 83 -4.30 -6.28 16.76
C ALA A 83 -5.19 -7.45 16.29
N PHE A 84 -5.52 -7.53 15.02
CA PHE A 84 -6.42 -8.54 14.41
C PHE A 84 -7.85 -8.52 14.97
N PHE A 85 -8.20 -7.47 15.69
CA PHE A 85 -9.51 -7.27 16.29
C PHE A 85 -10.35 -6.24 15.53
N SER A 86 -9.71 -5.20 15.00
CA SER A 86 -10.36 -4.10 14.29
C SER A 86 -9.38 -3.46 13.30
N GLY A 87 -9.89 -2.53 12.50
CA GLY A 87 -9.10 -1.75 11.54
C GLY A 87 -9.53 -2.03 10.12
N HIS A 88 -9.04 -1.22 9.21
CA HIS A 88 -9.23 -1.31 7.77
C HIS A 88 -8.12 -0.54 7.05
N ASN A 89 -8.00 -0.75 5.73
CA ASN A 89 -6.95 -0.19 4.88
C ASN A 89 -6.97 1.34 4.74
N GLU A 90 -8.04 2.01 5.15
CA GLU A 90 -8.19 3.46 5.06
C GLU A 90 -7.94 4.18 6.39
N LEU A 91 -7.35 3.51 7.40
CA LEU A 91 -6.95 4.20 8.63
C LEU A 91 -5.82 5.20 8.32
N ASP A 92 -5.89 6.39 8.92
CA ASP A 92 -4.95 7.49 8.66
C ASP A 92 -3.48 7.06 8.77
N ASP A 93 -3.15 6.21 9.74
CA ASP A 93 -1.79 5.73 9.97
C ASP A 93 -1.23 4.93 8.79
N VAL A 94 -2.01 4.03 8.18
CA VAL A 94 -1.54 3.27 7.03
C VAL A 94 -1.61 4.07 5.73
N VAL A 95 -2.61 4.95 5.59
CA VAL A 95 -2.75 5.84 4.43
C VAL A 95 -1.56 6.79 4.36
N ASP A 96 -1.20 7.43 5.46
CA ASP A 96 -0.04 8.34 5.53
C ASP A 96 1.27 7.62 5.18
N LEU A 97 1.46 6.38 5.66
CA LEU A 97 2.62 5.57 5.33
C LEU A 97 2.64 5.21 3.84
N ALA A 98 1.49 4.83 3.26
CA ALA A 98 1.38 4.47 1.85
C ALA A 98 1.66 5.68 0.95
N ILE A 99 1.09 6.84 1.24
CA ILE A 99 1.36 8.10 0.52
C ILE A 99 2.83 8.47 0.62
N SER A 100 3.42 8.41 1.81
CA SER A 100 4.84 8.73 2.02
C SER A 100 5.77 7.77 1.28
N ALA A 101 5.43 6.48 1.19
CA ALA A 101 6.17 5.51 0.40
C ALA A 101 6.04 5.78 -1.10
N ALA A 102 4.81 6.05 -1.59
CA ALA A 102 4.57 6.39 -2.99
C ALA A 102 5.35 7.65 -3.39
N LYS A 103 5.34 8.71 -2.57
CA LYS A 103 6.15 9.91 -2.81
C LYS A 103 7.65 9.66 -2.90
N ARG A 104 8.13 8.53 -2.36
CA ARG A 104 9.53 8.09 -2.49
C ARG A 104 9.79 7.22 -3.72
N GLY A 105 8.72 6.87 -4.47
CA GLY A 105 8.84 6.12 -5.71
C GLY A 105 8.54 4.63 -5.59
N TYR A 106 7.93 4.19 -4.50
CA TYR A 106 7.42 2.82 -4.35
C TYR A 106 6.00 2.69 -4.92
N SER A 107 5.61 1.49 -5.31
CA SER A 107 4.20 1.10 -5.35
C SER A 107 3.82 0.66 -3.94
N ALA A 108 2.96 1.42 -3.25
CA ALA A 108 2.58 1.18 -1.87
C ALA A 108 1.16 0.62 -1.81
N ILE A 109 0.98 -0.46 -1.07
CA ILE A 109 -0.29 -1.17 -0.94
C ILE A 109 -0.77 -1.03 0.50
N SER A 110 -2.00 -0.55 0.69
CA SER A 110 -2.71 -0.68 1.96
C SER A 110 -3.80 -1.74 1.80
N MET A 111 -3.70 -2.84 2.53
CA MET A 111 -4.60 -3.98 2.37
C MET A 111 -5.51 -4.23 3.55
N ASN A 112 -6.74 -4.61 3.28
CA ASN A 112 -7.59 -5.28 4.24
C ASN A 112 -7.15 -6.73 4.38
N TYR A 113 -7.25 -7.27 5.58
CA TYR A 113 -7.00 -8.67 5.88
C TYR A 113 -8.01 -9.17 6.90
N ARG A 114 -8.28 -10.48 6.89
CA ARG A 114 -9.26 -11.10 7.78
C ARG A 114 -8.83 -10.97 9.25
N LEU A 115 -9.72 -10.44 10.03
CA LEU A 115 -9.58 -10.27 11.47
C LEU A 115 -9.99 -11.56 12.23
N GLY A 116 -10.33 -11.43 13.50
CA GLY A 116 -10.95 -12.51 14.25
C GLY A 116 -10.21 -12.90 15.53
N LEU A 117 -9.50 -11.95 16.13
CA LEU A 117 -8.99 -12.13 17.49
C LEU A 117 -10.17 -12.10 18.47
N ASN A 118 -10.46 -13.26 19.06
CA ASN A 118 -11.44 -13.41 20.14
C ASN A 118 -10.71 -13.80 21.44
N VAL A 119 -10.61 -12.85 22.36
CA VAL A 119 -9.88 -13.04 23.63
C VAL A 119 -10.47 -14.13 24.52
N LEU A 120 -11.71 -14.55 24.27
CA LEU A 120 -12.39 -15.62 25.01
C LEU A 120 -12.21 -17.00 24.36
N SER A 121 -11.59 -17.06 23.18
CA SER A 121 -11.39 -18.32 22.45
C SER A 121 -9.92 -18.72 22.41
N THR A 122 -9.64 -19.92 22.87
CA THR A 122 -8.29 -20.51 22.81
C THR A 122 -7.80 -20.58 21.36
N TYR A 123 -6.53 -20.21 21.13
CA TYR A 123 -5.87 -20.21 19.84
C TYR A 123 -6.47 -19.25 18.78
N SER A 124 -7.33 -18.31 19.18
CA SER A 124 -7.90 -17.34 18.21
C SER A 124 -6.82 -16.40 17.65
N ALA A 125 -5.83 -16.03 18.46
CA ALA A 125 -4.73 -15.17 18.01
C ALA A 125 -3.90 -15.86 16.91
N GLU A 126 -3.52 -17.12 17.12
CA GLU A 126 -2.77 -17.92 16.15
C GLU A 126 -3.55 -18.07 14.83
N ARG A 127 -4.86 -18.32 14.91
CA ARG A 127 -5.71 -18.42 13.72
C ARG A 127 -5.87 -17.09 13.00
N ALA A 128 -6.01 -15.99 13.73
CA ALA A 128 -6.09 -14.64 13.14
C ALA A 128 -4.79 -14.28 12.41
N VAL A 129 -3.64 -14.49 13.05
CA VAL A 129 -2.32 -14.32 12.43
C VAL A 129 -2.16 -15.18 11.19
N PHE A 130 -2.58 -16.45 11.27
CA PHE A 130 -2.47 -17.38 10.14
C PHE A 130 -3.31 -16.91 8.93
N ARG A 131 -4.54 -16.43 9.16
CA ARG A 131 -5.37 -15.83 8.09
C ARG A 131 -4.70 -14.60 7.48
N ALA A 132 -4.21 -13.68 8.29
CA ALA A 132 -3.53 -12.48 7.80
C ALA A 132 -2.27 -12.80 6.96
N VAL A 133 -1.51 -13.83 7.34
CA VAL A 133 -0.36 -14.31 6.54
C VAL A 133 -0.80 -14.90 5.20
N GLN A 134 -1.93 -15.64 5.19
CA GLN A 134 -2.50 -16.14 3.94
C GLN A 134 -2.94 -15.00 3.03
N ASP A 135 -3.58 -13.97 3.59
CA ASP A 135 -4.09 -12.80 2.87
C ASP A 135 -2.93 -11.96 2.31
N GLY A 136 -1.91 -11.66 3.10
CA GLY A 136 -0.69 -11.00 2.60
C GLY A 136 0.02 -11.80 1.50
N SER A 137 0.03 -13.13 1.62
CA SER A 137 0.56 -13.99 0.55
C SER A 137 -0.32 -13.96 -0.72
N ALA A 138 -1.63 -13.76 -0.57
CA ALA A 138 -2.56 -13.62 -1.70
C ALA A 138 -2.31 -12.31 -2.44
N VAL A 139 -2.11 -11.19 -1.74
CA VAL A 139 -1.71 -9.90 -2.35
C VAL A 139 -0.43 -10.05 -3.18
N ILE A 140 0.60 -10.72 -2.64
CA ILE A 140 1.85 -10.93 -3.39
C ILE A 140 1.62 -11.74 -4.67
N ARG A 141 0.75 -12.78 -4.62
CA ARG A 141 0.41 -13.56 -5.83
C ARG A 141 -0.36 -12.72 -6.84
N TYR A 142 -1.35 -11.94 -6.38
CA TYR A 142 -2.12 -11.03 -7.21
C TYR A 142 -1.22 -10.03 -7.92
N LEU A 143 -0.35 -9.32 -7.22
CA LEU A 143 0.56 -8.35 -7.80
C LEU A 143 1.54 -8.95 -8.82
N ARG A 144 1.96 -10.21 -8.61
CA ARG A 144 2.79 -10.93 -9.59
C ARG A 144 2.03 -11.33 -10.85
N GLU A 145 0.77 -11.75 -10.72
CA GLU A 145 -0.09 -12.11 -11.83
C GLU A 145 -0.43 -10.90 -12.69
N TYR A 146 -0.68 -9.76 -12.05
CA TYR A 146 -1.04 -8.50 -12.70
C TYR A 146 0.12 -7.49 -12.73
N SER A 147 1.35 -7.97 -12.73
CA SER A 147 2.54 -7.10 -12.68
C SER A 147 2.66 -6.12 -13.86
N GLU A 148 2.02 -6.39 -14.99
CA GLU A 148 1.99 -5.45 -16.12
C GLU A 148 1.11 -4.21 -15.85
N LEU A 149 0.19 -4.28 -14.86
CA LEU A 149 -0.68 -3.18 -14.48
C LEU A 149 -0.09 -2.35 -13.34
N TYR A 150 0.75 -2.95 -12.48
CA TYR A 150 1.25 -2.37 -11.24
C TYR A 150 2.79 -2.37 -11.21
N ASN A 151 3.39 -1.86 -12.26
CA ASN A 151 4.86 -1.84 -12.50
C ASN A 151 5.67 -1.15 -11.41
#